data_9cfa0c9937858e65b5dd2bc2764001ab
#
_entry.id   9cfa0c9937858e65b5dd2bc2764001ab
#
_cell.length_a   1.000
_cell.length_b   1.000
_cell.length_c   1.000
_cell.angle_alpha   90.00
_cell.angle_beta   90.00
_cell.angle_gamma   90.00
#
_symmetry.space_group_name_H-M   'P 1'
#
loop_
_entity.id
_entity.type
_entity.pdbx_description
1 polymer ?
#
loop_
_entity_poly.entity_id
_entity_poly.type
_entity_poly.pdbx_seq_one_letter_code
_entity_poly.pdbx_strand_id
1 'polypeptide(L)'
;MGIDGLNSAAINSKVSQYWSVIIVEETTSTQSELAANFSPGNVLVAEYQSSGRGRLDRKFEVPPRKGLTFSIAFNSDFWRVNQTWIPLLTGSAVAKAINIYGKRNLVKVKWPNDLIIKDQKLGGILSES
;
A
#
# COMPACT_ATOMS: atom_id res chain seq x y z
N MET A 1 20.93 13.90 -3.57
CA MET A 1 20.32 13.72 -3.71
C MET A 1 19.41 12.96 -3.68
N GLY A 2 19.16 12.68 -3.04
CA GLY A 2 18.02 11.89 -3.06
C GLY A 2 17.10 12.18 -4.14
N ILE A 3 17.65 12.36 -5.20
CA ILE A 3 16.84 12.51 -6.36
C ILE A 3 15.82 11.43 -6.46
N ASP A 4 16.08 10.33 -5.85
CA ASP A 4 15.25 9.15 -6.00
C ASP A 4 14.31 8.96 -4.82
N GLY A 5 14.26 9.91 -3.91
CA GLY A 5 13.33 9.91 -2.80
C GLY A 5 11.92 10.28 -3.25
N LEU A 6 10.93 9.65 -2.64
CA LEU A 6 9.53 10.02 -2.82
C LEU A 6 9.30 11.44 -2.27
N ASN A 7 8.44 12.20 -2.94
CA ASN A 7 8.14 13.58 -2.58
C ASN A 7 6.66 13.72 -2.20
N SER A 8 6.39 13.98 -0.93
CA SER A 8 5.02 14.07 -0.44
C SER A 8 4.23 15.24 -1.05
N ALA A 9 4.86 16.38 -1.25
CA ALA A 9 4.20 17.53 -1.85
C ALA A 9 3.79 17.23 -3.30
N ALA A 10 4.68 16.60 -4.07
CA ALA A 10 4.39 16.22 -5.45
C ALA A 10 3.25 15.19 -5.52
N ILE A 11 3.25 14.21 -4.62
CA ILE A 11 2.18 13.20 -4.58
C ILE A 11 0.86 13.85 -4.17
N ASN A 12 0.85 14.65 -3.09
CA ASN A 12 -0.36 15.31 -2.61
C ASN A 12 -0.97 16.25 -3.67
N SER A 13 -0.16 16.82 -4.55
CA SER A 13 -0.67 17.65 -5.64
C SER A 13 -1.44 16.87 -6.71
N LYS A 14 -1.27 15.56 -6.76
CA LYS A 14 -1.86 14.69 -7.80
C LYS A 14 -2.97 13.78 -7.31
N VAL A 15 -3.14 13.65 -6.00
CA VAL A 15 -4.22 12.85 -5.41
C VAL A 15 -5.40 13.73 -5.01
N SER A 16 -6.56 13.10 -4.80
CA SER A 16 -7.74 13.80 -4.29
C SER A 16 -7.44 14.48 -2.96
N GLN A 17 -8.08 15.60 -2.69
CA GLN A 17 -7.99 16.32 -1.41
C GLN A 17 -8.40 15.49 -0.19
N TYR A 18 -9.12 14.40 -0.40
CA TYR A 18 -9.46 13.46 0.66
C TYR A 18 -8.22 12.77 1.25
N TRP A 19 -7.20 12.55 0.44
CA TRP A 19 -5.99 11.84 0.85
C TRP A 19 -4.91 12.80 1.32
N SER A 20 -4.30 12.47 2.45
CA SER A 20 -3.12 13.15 2.97
C SER A 20 -1.96 12.17 3.04
N VAL A 21 -0.96 12.36 2.20
CA VAL A 21 0.17 11.44 2.06
C VAL A 21 1.36 11.99 2.85
N ILE A 22 1.86 11.14 3.74
CA ILE A 22 3.06 11.40 4.55
C ILE A 22 4.09 10.35 4.20
N ILE A 23 5.34 10.76 4.00
CA ILE A 23 6.45 9.86 3.68
C ILE A 23 7.47 9.92 4.78
N VAL A 24 7.90 8.76 5.26
CA VAL A 24 8.95 8.61 6.27
C VAL A 24 10.09 7.74 5.73
N GLU A 25 11.31 7.98 6.20
CA GLU A 25 12.45 7.15 5.81
C GLU A 25 12.34 5.74 6.38
N GLU A 26 11.91 5.64 7.63
CA GLU A 26 11.79 4.36 8.32
C GLU A 26 10.65 4.38 9.33
N THR A 27 9.98 3.26 9.45
CA THR A 27 9.03 2.97 10.53
C THR A 27 9.09 1.48 10.83
N THR A 28 8.56 1.07 11.97
CA THR A 28 8.41 -0.36 12.26
C THR A 28 7.44 -1.01 11.28
N SER A 29 6.27 -0.41 11.11
CA SER A 29 5.24 -0.86 10.18
C SER A 29 4.29 0.29 9.89
N THR A 30 4.06 0.59 8.61
CA THR A 30 3.09 1.62 8.20
C THR A 30 1.69 1.27 8.70
N GLN A 31 1.35 -0.01 8.70
CA GLN A 31 0.06 -0.51 9.16
C GLN A 31 -0.13 -0.29 10.66
N SER A 32 0.86 -0.66 11.46
CA SER A 32 0.81 -0.49 12.92
C SER A 32 0.77 0.98 13.32
N GLU A 33 1.52 1.81 12.63
CA GLU A 33 1.56 3.25 12.91
C GLU A 33 0.24 3.93 12.58
N LEU A 34 -0.36 3.65 11.42
CA LEU A 34 -1.68 4.19 11.08
C LEU A 34 -2.78 3.66 12.00
N ALA A 35 -2.71 2.39 12.41
CA ALA A 35 -3.68 1.83 13.35
C ALA A 35 -3.64 2.54 14.71
N ALA A 36 -2.43 2.87 15.19
CA ALA A 36 -2.26 3.59 16.46
C ALA A 36 -2.74 5.04 16.38
N ASN A 37 -2.66 5.67 15.22
CA ASN A 37 -3.02 7.06 15.00
C ASN A 37 -4.06 7.17 13.87
N PHE A 38 -5.13 6.39 13.98
CA PHE A 38 -6.11 6.28 12.90
C PHE A 38 -6.79 7.63 12.60
N SER A 39 -6.73 8.04 11.34
CA SER A 39 -7.47 9.17 10.81
C SER A 39 -7.82 8.88 9.35
N PRO A 40 -9.12 8.80 9.00
CA PRO A 40 -9.53 8.51 7.62
C PRO A 40 -8.93 9.52 6.64
N GLY A 41 -8.43 9.01 5.53
CA GLY A 41 -7.77 9.81 4.50
C GLY A 41 -6.25 9.86 4.63
N ASN A 42 -5.68 9.44 5.77
CA ASN A 42 -4.23 9.41 5.92
C ASN A 42 -3.62 8.24 5.14
N VAL A 43 -2.51 8.53 4.49
CA VAL A 43 -1.68 7.56 3.78
C VAL A 43 -0.25 7.72 4.31
N LEU A 44 0.30 6.64 4.84
CA LEU A 44 1.68 6.61 5.31
C LEU A 44 2.52 5.75 4.38
N VAL A 45 3.56 6.35 3.81
CA VAL A 45 4.52 5.69 2.94
C VAL A 45 5.86 5.62 3.68
N ALA A 46 6.51 4.48 3.65
CA ALA A 46 7.84 4.31 4.24
C ALA A 46 8.83 3.80 3.18
N GLU A 47 10.02 4.38 3.16
CA GLU A 47 11.13 3.88 2.36
C GLU A 47 11.63 2.53 2.90
N TYR A 48 11.45 2.31 4.19
CA TYR A 48 11.82 1.04 4.85
C TYR A 48 10.94 0.74 6.06
N GLN A 49 10.55 -0.52 6.20
CA GLN A 49 9.91 -1.06 7.41
C GLN A 49 10.83 -2.05 8.11
N SER A 50 11.10 -1.83 9.39
CA SER A 50 11.92 -2.74 10.20
C SER A 50 11.16 -3.96 10.71
N SER A 51 9.83 -3.89 10.76
CA SER A 51 8.94 -4.95 11.27
C SER A 51 7.65 -5.03 10.45
N GLY A 52 7.78 -5.09 9.13
CA GLY A 52 6.65 -5.22 8.23
C GLY A 52 5.84 -6.49 8.50
N ARG A 53 4.51 -6.39 8.41
CA ARG A 53 3.59 -7.48 8.73
C ARG A 53 2.81 -7.95 7.51
N GLY A 54 2.65 -9.26 7.40
CA GLY A 54 1.73 -9.91 6.47
C GLY A 54 0.57 -10.56 7.23
N ARG A 55 -0.26 -11.31 6.51
CA ARG A 55 -1.36 -12.08 7.11
C ARG A 55 -0.81 -13.22 7.99
N LEU A 56 -1.60 -13.59 8.99
CA LEU A 56 -1.32 -14.74 9.87
C LEU A 56 0.05 -14.61 10.57
N ASP A 57 0.35 -13.41 11.05
CA ASP A 57 1.58 -13.07 11.77
C ASP A 57 2.87 -13.33 10.97
N ARG A 58 2.76 -13.42 9.66
CA ARG A 58 3.93 -13.51 8.80
C ARG A 58 4.65 -12.16 8.73
N LYS A 59 5.96 -12.23 8.58
CA LYS A 59 6.76 -11.05 8.33
C LYS A 59 6.67 -10.67 6.85
N PHE A 60 6.70 -9.38 6.59
CA PHE A 60 6.82 -8.85 5.24
C PHE A 60 8.06 -7.94 5.19
N GLU A 61 9.08 -8.41 4.50
CA GLU A 61 10.38 -7.74 4.44
C GLU A 61 10.68 -7.29 3.02
N VAL A 62 11.04 -6.02 2.90
CA VAL A 62 11.50 -5.42 1.64
C VAL A 62 12.77 -4.65 1.99
N PRO A 63 13.88 -4.89 1.29
CA PRO A 63 15.09 -4.10 1.52
C PRO A 63 14.83 -2.60 1.35
N PRO A 64 15.57 -1.73 2.07
CA PRO A 64 15.36 -0.29 1.97
C PRO A 64 15.36 0.20 0.52
N ARG A 65 14.35 1.00 0.16
CA ARG A 65 14.19 1.63 -1.16
C ARG A 65 14.08 0.65 -2.34
N LYS A 66 13.74 -0.61 -2.08
CA LYS A 66 13.56 -1.64 -3.12
C LYS A 66 12.11 -1.96 -3.41
N GLY A 67 11.18 -1.30 -2.76
CA GLY A 67 9.76 -1.49 -2.98
C GLY A 67 8.97 -0.28 -2.52
N LEU A 68 7.72 -0.23 -2.93
CA LEU A 68 6.77 0.78 -2.48
C LEU A 68 5.95 0.17 -1.35
N THR A 69 6.12 0.70 -0.15
CA THR A 69 5.43 0.25 1.05
C THR A 69 4.60 1.38 1.62
N PHE A 70 3.30 1.16 1.71
CA PHE A 70 2.39 2.17 2.24
C PHE A 70 1.15 1.55 2.84
N SER A 71 0.49 2.29 3.71
CA SER A 71 -0.81 1.96 4.27
C SER A 71 -1.78 3.13 4.12
N ILE A 72 -3.04 2.81 4.01
CA ILE A 72 -4.12 3.77 3.82
C ILE A 72 -5.14 3.58 4.95
N ALA A 73 -5.52 4.68 5.60
CA ALA A 73 -6.60 4.69 6.57
C ALA A 73 -7.87 5.23 5.93
N PHE A 74 -8.97 4.48 6.00
CA PHE A 74 -10.26 4.94 5.49
C PHE A 74 -11.41 4.34 6.28
N ASN A 75 -12.58 4.97 6.21
CA ASN A 75 -13.78 4.47 6.84
C ASN A 75 -14.52 3.56 5.84
N SER A 76 -14.58 2.26 6.15
CA SER A 76 -15.21 1.27 5.27
C SER A 76 -16.73 1.44 5.15
N ASP A 77 -17.39 2.06 6.13
CA ASP A 77 -18.84 2.32 6.08
C ASP A 77 -19.20 3.21 4.89
N PHE A 78 -18.30 4.12 4.53
CA PHE A 78 -18.47 4.98 3.37
C PHE A 78 -18.59 4.19 2.06
N TRP A 79 -17.89 3.07 1.96
CA TRP A 79 -17.82 2.27 0.73
C TRP A 79 -18.92 1.22 0.63
N ARG A 80 -19.64 0.95 1.72
CA ARG A 80 -20.71 -0.06 1.77
C ARG A 80 -20.32 -1.43 1.21
N VAL A 81 -19.04 -1.79 1.37
CA VAL A 81 -18.54 -3.08 0.93
C VAL A 81 -18.27 -3.99 2.12
N ASN A 82 -18.43 -5.28 1.89
CA ASN A 82 -18.02 -6.27 2.88
C ASN A 82 -16.50 -6.19 3.04
N GLN A 83 -16.03 -6.08 4.28
CA GLN A 83 -14.61 -5.92 4.59
C GLN A 83 -13.74 -7.03 4.02
N THR A 84 -14.27 -8.22 3.83
CA THR A 84 -13.54 -9.35 3.26
C THR A 84 -13.12 -9.11 1.80
N TRP A 85 -13.82 -8.23 1.08
CA TRP A 85 -13.50 -7.88 -0.30
C TRP A 85 -12.42 -6.81 -0.43
N ILE A 86 -12.11 -6.09 0.65
CA ILE A 86 -11.19 -4.95 0.59
C ILE A 86 -9.81 -5.33 0.05
N PRO A 87 -9.16 -6.41 0.51
CA PRO A 87 -7.86 -6.79 -0.04
C PRO A 87 -7.90 -7.09 -1.54
N LEU A 88 -8.97 -7.73 -2.00
CA LEU A 88 -9.12 -8.09 -3.41
C LEU A 88 -9.37 -6.85 -4.27
N LEU A 89 -10.25 -5.95 -3.83
CA LEU A 89 -10.52 -4.68 -4.52
C LEU A 89 -9.28 -3.80 -4.57
N THR A 90 -8.56 -3.70 -3.45
CA THR A 90 -7.30 -2.96 -3.38
C THR A 90 -6.26 -3.56 -4.32
N GLY A 91 -6.09 -4.87 -4.30
CA GLY A 91 -5.18 -5.57 -5.20
C GLY A 91 -5.52 -5.33 -6.66
N SER A 92 -6.79 -5.36 -7.01
CA SER A 92 -7.26 -5.09 -8.38
C SER A 92 -6.95 -3.66 -8.80
N ALA A 93 -7.16 -2.68 -7.91
CA ALA A 93 -6.85 -1.28 -8.19
C ALA A 93 -5.35 -1.05 -8.38
N VAL A 94 -4.52 -1.65 -7.52
CA VAL A 94 -3.07 -1.53 -7.61
C VAL A 94 -2.54 -2.22 -8.88
N ALA A 95 -3.01 -3.43 -9.18
CA ALA A 95 -2.63 -4.13 -10.41
C ALA A 95 -2.97 -3.30 -11.66
N LYS A 96 -4.17 -2.73 -11.69
CA LYS A 96 -4.61 -1.86 -12.78
C LYS A 96 -3.70 -0.63 -12.91
N ALA A 97 -3.38 0.02 -11.81
CA ALA A 97 -2.51 1.20 -11.82
C ALA A 97 -1.11 0.88 -12.35
N ILE A 98 -0.52 -0.23 -11.89
CA ILE A 98 0.81 -0.65 -12.35
C ILE A 98 0.78 -1.00 -13.84
N ASN A 99 -0.24 -1.73 -14.29
CA ASN A 99 -0.38 -2.11 -15.69
C ASN A 99 -0.55 -0.87 -16.61
N ILE A 100 -1.32 0.11 -16.18
CA ILE A 100 -1.50 1.37 -16.94
C ILE A 100 -0.18 2.12 -17.00
N TYR A 101 0.51 2.28 -15.88
CA TYR A 101 1.80 2.98 -15.82
C TYR A 101 2.85 2.29 -16.68
N GLY A 102 2.95 0.98 -16.61
CA GLY A 102 3.89 0.19 -17.39
C GLY A 102 3.48 -0.06 -18.85
N LYS A 103 2.27 0.34 -19.23
CA LYS A 103 1.70 0.10 -20.56
C LYS A 103 1.70 -1.39 -20.93
N ARG A 104 1.48 -2.25 -19.95
CA ARG A 104 1.46 -3.71 -20.11
C ARG A 104 0.37 -4.28 -19.20
N ASN A 105 -0.09 -5.48 -19.50
CA ASN A 105 -1.09 -6.19 -18.71
C ASN A 105 -0.48 -7.45 -18.08
N LEU A 106 0.54 -7.25 -17.25
CA LEU A 106 1.31 -8.32 -16.65
C LEU A 106 0.96 -8.62 -15.20
N VAL A 107 0.56 -7.58 -14.43
CA VAL A 107 0.25 -7.73 -13.01
C VAL A 107 -1.15 -8.28 -12.85
N LYS A 108 -1.27 -9.34 -12.06
CA LYS A 108 -2.55 -10.00 -11.75
C LYS A 108 -2.70 -10.13 -10.24
N VAL A 109 -3.95 -10.30 -9.82
CA VAL A 109 -4.27 -10.57 -8.42
C VAL A 109 -4.37 -12.07 -8.23
N LYS A 110 -3.64 -12.57 -7.25
CA LYS A 110 -3.79 -13.93 -6.75
C LYS A 110 -4.60 -13.87 -5.46
N TRP A 111 -5.79 -14.47 -5.52
CA TRP A 111 -6.66 -14.51 -4.35
C TRP A 111 -5.94 -15.12 -3.15
N PRO A 112 -6.14 -14.61 -1.92
CA PRO A 112 -7.05 -13.52 -1.59
C PRO A 112 -6.40 -12.13 -1.56
N ASN A 113 -5.07 -12.00 -1.58
CA ASN A 113 -4.42 -10.72 -1.26
C ASN A 113 -3.05 -10.51 -1.89
N ASP A 114 -2.68 -11.30 -2.88
CA ASP A 114 -1.35 -11.19 -3.51
C ASP A 114 -1.41 -10.55 -4.89
N LEU A 115 -0.38 -9.81 -5.22
CA LEU A 115 -0.08 -9.36 -6.57
C LEU A 115 1.01 -10.24 -7.16
N ILE A 116 0.82 -10.70 -8.39
CA ILE A 116 1.77 -11.58 -9.06
C ILE A 116 2.11 -11.08 -10.45
N ILE A 117 3.34 -11.39 -10.88
CA ILE A 117 3.81 -11.29 -12.26
C ILE A 117 4.42 -12.65 -12.60
N LYS A 118 3.96 -13.28 -13.68
CA LYS A 118 4.53 -14.57 -14.17
C LYS A 118 4.68 -15.58 -13.03
N ASP A 119 3.64 -15.76 -12.25
CA ASP A 119 3.59 -16.69 -11.10
C ASP A 119 4.55 -16.35 -9.95
N GLN A 120 5.22 -15.21 -9.98
CA GLN A 120 6.03 -14.71 -8.89
C GLN A 120 5.31 -13.61 -8.13
N LYS A 121 5.47 -13.60 -6.81
CA LYS A 121 4.87 -12.59 -5.96
C LYS A 121 5.54 -11.24 -6.15
N LEU A 122 4.76 -10.25 -6.57
CA LEU A 122 5.16 -8.86 -6.67
C LEU A 122 4.90 -8.07 -5.39
N GLY A 123 3.83 -8.39 -4.71
CA GLY A 123 3.42 -7.69 -3.50
C GLY A 123 2.26 -8.34 -2.80
N GLY A 124 1.85 -7.77 -1.70
CA GLY A 124 0.73 -8.25 -0.91
C GLY A 124 -0.04 -7.12 -0.25
N ILE A 125 -1.29 -7.39 0.11
CA ILE A 125 -2.18 -6.46 0.76
C ILE A 125 -2.59 -7.03 2.12
N LEU A 126 -2.48 -6.22 3.17
CA LEU A 126 -2.98 -6.52 4.50
C LEU A 126 -4.08 -5.52 4.85
N SER A 127 -5.26 -6.01 5.17
CA SER A 127 -6.39 -5.20 5.63
C SER A 127 -6.71 -5.57 7.07
N GLU A 128 -6.89 -4.54 7.91
CA GLU A 128 -7.26 -4.69 9.32
C GLU A 128 -8.36 -3.68 9.66
N SER A 129 -9.22 -4.02 10.63
CA SER A 129 -10.27 -3.14 11.15
C SER A 129 -10.18 -3.01 12.66
#